data_15a212320bff2b1e75e3faec433d6e72
#
_entry.id   15a212320bff2b1e75e3faec433d6e72
#
_cell.length_a   1.000
_cell.length_b   1.000
_cell.length_c   1.000
_cell.angle_alpha   90.00
_cell.angle_beta   90.00
_cell.angle_gamma   90.00
#
_symmetry.space_group_name_H-M   'P 1'
#
loop_
_entity.id
_entity.type
_entity.pdbx_description
1 polymer ?
#
loop_
_entity_poly.entity_id
_entity_poly.type
_entity_poly.pdbx_seq_one_letter_code
_entity_poly.pdbx_strand_id
1 'polypeptide(L)'
;MKNFSIINACSDFGVHVNGAKFGPEAISKDVQETELGGKITNFYTLHAEEAEKELDKNNKKKNLIPVNKFNTDLYNLVNEVIKKDEFPVTLGGDHVIAIASALASINKYKNMGIIWVDAHGDYNTFATTQSGNLHGLPYAVITGYEKQLLADFHNGNFYNPHNAVILGGRDIDELELPNITDAGVTLISTEDIHKYGAEAMFKKAIEIASNGTDGVHISYDLDVIDPKIAPGVSIPATHGINLDEAYKIADLISEKISDETVKSLDLVELNPLLDKDKVTEKIAVEILKRILSKI
;
A
#
# COMPACT_ATOMS: atom_id res chain seq x y z
N MET A 1 22.22 11.23 4.92
CA MET A 1 21.59 10.04 4.30
C MET A 1 20.54 9.54 5.29
N LYS A 2 19.31 9.33 4.84
CA LYS A 2 18.27 8.70 5.69
C LYS A 2 18.60 7.22 5.89
N ASN A 3 18.41 6.74 7.10
CA ASN A 3 18.45 5.30 7.39
C ASN A 3 17.11 4.69 6.98
N PHE A 4 17.14 3.59 6.23
CA PHE A 4 15.95 2.85 5.82
C PHE A 4 15.85 1.56 6.61
N SER A 5 14.64 1.22 6.97
CA SER A 5 14.31 -0.10 7.52
C SER A 5 13.23 -0.75 6.67
N ILE A 6 13.50 -1.96 6.21
CA ILE A 6 12.51 -2.81 5.54
C ILE A 6 11.77 -3.61 6.60
N ILE A 7 10.45 -3.63 6.49
CA ILE A 7 9.54 -4.40 7.33
C ILE A 7 8.76 -5.36 6.43
N ASN A 8 9.09 -6.64 6.49
CA ASN A 8 8.34 -7.69 5.81
C ASN A 8 7.07 -8.01 6.60
N ALA A 9 5.93 -7.58 6.10
CA ALA A 9 4.62 -7.81 6.70
C ALA A 9 3.92 -9.00 6.02
N CYS A 10 4.24 -10.21 6.48
CA CYS A 10 3.87 -11.48 5.85
C CYS A 10 2.46 -11.93 6.28
N SER A 11 1.42 -11.33 5.70
CA SER A 11 0.01 -11.68 5.90
C SER A 11 -0.75 -11.68 4.58
N ASP A 12 -1.72 -12.58 4.43
CA ASP A 12 -2.67 -12.59 3.33
C ASP A 12 -4.12 -12.89 3.81
N PHE A 13 -4.41 -12.54 5.07
CA PHE A 13 -5.73 -12.76 5.66
C PHE A 13 -6.81 -11.81 5.14
N GLY A 14 -6.43 -10.67 4.55
CA GLY A 14 -7.36 -9.71 3.98
C GLY A 14 -7.98 -10.16 2.66
N VAL A 15 -7.36 -11.10 1.95
CA VAL A 15 -7.79 -11.60 0.64
C VAL A 15 -8.12 -13.09 0.67
N HIS A 16 -9.07 -13.54 -0.16
CA HIS A 16 -9.45 -14.95 -0.24
C HIS A 16 -8.42 -15.84 -0.98
N VAL A 17 -7.53 -15.22 -1.77
CA VAL A 17 -6.46 -15.90 -2.50
C VAL A 17 -5.25 -16.07 -1.57
N ASN A 18 -4.62 -17.26 -1.61
CA ASN A 18 -3.41 -17.50 -0.84
C ASN A 18 -2.17 -17.10 -1.64
N GLY A 19 -1.11 -16.68 -0.95
CA GLY A 19 0.22 -16.52 -1.52
C GLY A 19 0.84 -15.14 -1.37
N ALA A 20 0.07 -14.07 -1.23
CA ALA A 20 0.61 -12.73 -1.07
C ALA A 20 1.54 -12.62 0.16
N LYS A 21 1.30 -13.38 1.23
CA LYS A 21 2.17 -13.43 2.43
C LYS A 21 3.64 -13.82 2.14
N PHE A 22 3.93 -14.43 1.00
CA PHE A 22 5.29 -14.79 0.58
C PHE A 22 6.00 -13.67 -0.19
N GLY A 23 5.26 -12.67 -0.67
CA GLY A 23 5.78 -11.54 -1.44
C GLY A 23 6.83 -10.72 -0.70
N PRO A 24 6.63 -10.31 0.57
CA PRO A 24 7.58 -9.50 1.31
C PRO A 24 8.98 -10.10 1.38
N GLU A 25 9.09 -11.36 1.77
CA GLU A 25 10.39 -12.02 1.88
C GLU A 25 11.04 -12.29 0.52
N ALA A 26 10.25 -12.56 -0.54
CA ALA A 26 10.76 -12.70 -1.89
C ALA A 26 11.42 -11.41 -2.36
N ILE A 27 10.74 -10.25 -2.22
CA ILE A 27 11.30 -8.95 -2.58
C ILE A 27 12.53 -8.62 -1.73
N SER A 28 12.44 -8.75 -0.42
CA SER A 28 13.53 -8.34 0.47
C SER A 28 14.79 -9.19 0.31
N LYS A 29 14.66 -10.48 0.00
CA LYS A 29 15.78 -11.37 -0.31
C LYS A 29 16.55 -10.88 -1.54
N ASP A 30 15.84 -10.61 -2.64
CA ASP A 30 16.47 -10.15 -3.87
C ASP A 30 17.09 -8.76 -3.70
N VAL A 31 16.49 -7.88 -2.90
CA VAL A 31 17.05 -6.56 -2.57
C VAL A 31 18.33 -6.67 -1.74
N GLN A 32 18.40 -7.59 -0.77
CA GLN A 32 19.60 -7.82 0.05
C GLN A 32 20.83 -8.23 -0.80
N GLU A 33 20.61 -8.92 -1.92
CA GLU A 33 21.65 -9.35 -2.84
C GLU A 33 22.17 -8.21 -3.74
N THR A 34 21.59 -7.00 -3.65
CA THR A 34 21.98 -5.83 -4.45
C THR A 34 22.81 -4.83 -3.65
N GLU A 35 23.42 -3.85 -4.35
CA GLU A 35 24.10 -2.72 -3.70
C GLU A 35 23.17 -1.89 -2.79
N LEU A 36 21.86 -1.91 -3.07
CA LEU A 36 20.86 -1.26 -2.23
C LEU A 36 20.75 -1.90 -0.85
N GLY A 37 20.93 -3.23 -0.75
CA GLY A 37 20.92 -3.93 0.53
C GLY A 37 21.91 -3.38 1.54
N GLY A 38 23.08 -2.88 1.07
CA GLY A 38 24.08 -2.24 1.91
C GLY A 38 23.68 -0.84 2.45
N LYS A 39 22.64 -0.22 1.92
CA LYS A 39 22.09 1.08 2.37
C LYS A 39 20.93 0.93 3.36
N ILE A 40 20.37 -0.26 3.47
CA ILE A 40 19.27 -0.57 4.38
C ILE A 40 19.84 -0.90 5.75
N THR A 41 19.40 -0.15 6.77
CA THR A 41 19.92 -0.28 8.13
C THR A 41 19.43 -1.56 8.80
N ASN A 42 18.15 -1.88 8.64
CA ASN A 42 17.53 -3.03 9.29
C ASN A 42 16.53 -3.73 8.37
N PHE A 43 16.41 -5.04 8.58
CA PHE A 43 15.35 -5.87 8.02
C PHE A 43 14.59 -6.52 9.19
N TYR A 44 13.30 -6.27 9.25
CA TYR A 44 12.38 -6.88 10.20
C TYR A 44 11.43 -7.80 9.45
N THR A 45 11.02 -8.89 10.07
CA THR A 45 9.99 -9.78 9.50
C THR A 45 8.95 -10.08 10.56
N LEU A 46 7.69 -9.87 10.19
CA LEU A 46 6.53 -10.22 10.98
C LEU A 46 5.68 -11.20 10.17
N HIS A 47 5.45 -12.38 10.73
CA HIS A 47 4.56 -13.39 10.14
C HIS A 47 3.21 -13.37 10.83
N ALA A 48 2.13 -13.45 10.06
CA ALA A 48 0.82 -13.74 10.62
C ALA A 48 0.82 -15.14 11.25
N GLU A 49 0.12 -15.30 12.38
CA GLU A 49 -0.07 -16.63 12.98
C GLU A 49 -0.78 -17.56 11.99
N GLU A 50 -0.38 -18.84 11.99
CA GLU A 50 -1.06 -19.83 11.17
C GLU A 50 -2.50 -20.01 11.65
N ALA A 51 -3.45 -19.77 10.76
CA ALA A 51 -4.86 -19.99 10.99
C ALA A 51 -5.54 -20.34 9.66
N GLU A 52 -6.63 -21.09 9.74
CA GLU A 52 -7.48 -21.34 8.57
C GLU A 52 -8.21 -20.05 8.18
N LYS A 53 -8.19 -19.72 6.89
CA LYS A 53 -8.95 -18.59 6.36
C LYS A 53 -10.44 -18.93 6.30
N GLU A 54 -11.26 -18.03 6.79
CA GLU A 54 -12.69 -18.05 6.51
C GLU A 54 -12.96 -17.56 5.10
N LEU A 55 -13.66 -18.38 4.29
CA LEU A 55 -13.92 -18.09 2.89
C LEU A 55 -15.40 -17.82 2.59
N ASP A 56 -16.30 -17.83 3.59
CA ASP A 56 -17.71 -17.55 3.38
C ASP A 56 -17.91 -16.11 2.88
N LYS A 57 -18.37 -15.98 1.63
CA LYS A 57 -18.65 -14.68 0.99
C LYS A 57 -19.77 -13.88 1.68
N ASN A 58 -20.65 -14.54 2.44
CA ASN A 58 -21.73 -13.88 3.16
C ASN A 58 -21.23 -13.24 4.46
N ASN A 59 -20.11 -13.72 5.02
CA ASN A 59 -19.49 -13.08 6.16
C ASN A 59 -18.63 -11.89 5.70
N LYS A 60 -19.16 -10.68 5.89
CA LYS A 60 -18.46 -9.43 5.55
C LYS A 60 -17.34 -9.06 6.53
N LYS A 61 -17.20 -9.82 7.62
CA LYS A 61 -16.17 -9.65 8.66
C LYS A 61 -15.26 -10.89 8.77
N LYS A 62 -15.20 -11.69 7.71
CA LYS A 62 -14.32 -12.86 7.69
C LYS A 62 -12.86 -12.46 7.92
N ASN A 63 -12.15 -13.28 8.67
CA ASN A 63 -10.74 -13.03 9.03
C ASN A 63 -10.46 -11.73 9.83
N LEU A 64 -11.49 -11.07 10.36
CA LEU A 64 -11.32 -9.80 11.10
C LEU A 64 -10.38 -9.96 12.30
N ILE A 65 -10.48 -11.05 13.04
CA ILE A 65 -9.65 -11.28 14.24
C ILE A 65 -8.16 -11.42 13.88
N PRO A 66 -7.75 -12.34 12.97
CA PRO A 66 -6.34 -12.46 12.60
C PRO A 66 -5.81 -11.19 11.91
N VAL A 67 -6.60 -10.49 11.10
CA VAL A 67 -6.22 -9.21 10.49
C VAL A 67 -5.94 -8.16 11.56
N ASN A 68 -6.85 -7.97 12.51
CA ASN A 68 -6.66 -6.99 13.58
C ASN A 68 -5.46 -7.31 14.48
N LYS A 69 -5.24 -8.59 14.80
CA LYS A 69 -4.08 -9.01 15.58
C LYS A 69 -2.78 -8.67 14.83
N PHE A 70 -2.68 -9.06 13.58
CA PHE A 70 -1.51 -8.79 12.75
C PHE A 70 -1.24 -7.30 12.60
N ASN A 71 -2.27 -6.50 12.30
CA ASN A 71 -2.15 -5.06 12.17
C ASN A 71 -1.75 -4.37 13.49
N THR A 72 -2.17 -4.89 14.64
CA THR A 72 -1.72 -4.39 15.95
C THR A 72 -0.20 -4.58 16.11
N ASP A 73 0.29 -5.78 15.83
CA ASP A 73 1.72 -6.10 15.94
C ASP A 73 2.55 -5.29 14.93
N LEU A 74 2.07 -5.17 13.69
CA LEU A 74 2.72 -4.38 12.65
C LEU A 74 2.76 -2.87 13.00
N TYR A 75 1.65 -2.31 13.50
CA TYR A 75 1.58 -0.94 13.95
C TYR A 75 2.64 -0.62 15.01
N ASN A 76 2.80 -1.51 15.98
CA ASN A 76 3.83 -1.37 17.01
C ASN A 76 5.24 -1.40 16.43
N LEU A 77 5.51 -2.34 15.49
CA LEU A 77 6.82 -2.47 14.84
C LEU A 77 7.15 -1.24 13.99
N VAL A 78 6.21 -0.74 13.19
CA VAL A 78 6.40 0.49 12.38
C VAL A 78 6.67 1.69 13.28
N ASN A 79 5.92 1.84 14.39
CA ASN A 79 6.18 2.90 15.37
C ASN A 79 7.58 2.79 16.00
N GLU A 80 8.09 1.59 16.26
CA GLU A 80 9.46 1.42 16.76
C GLU A 80 10.52 1.87 15.76
N VAL A 81 10.34 1.58 14.47
CA VAL A 81 11.22 2.04 13.40
C VAL A 81 11.19 3.57 13.31
N ILE A 82 10.00 4.16 13.29
CA ILE A 82 9.82 5.61 13.22
C ILE A 82 10.42 6.33 14.44
N LYS A 83 10.33 5.75 15.65
CA LYS A 83 10.96 6.31 16.86
C LYS A 83 12.48 6.35 16.80
N LYS A 84 13.10 5.47 16.01
CA LYS A 84 14.56 5.47 15.76
C LYS A 84 14.98 6.50 14.70
N ASP A 85 14.04 7.29 14.20
CA ASP A 85 14.23 8.24 13.11
C ASP A 85 14.65 7.60 11.79
N GLU A 86 14.22 6.35 11.58
CA GLU A 86 14.43 5.58 10.36
C GLU A 86 13.20 5.72 9.45
N PHE A 87 13.43 5.69 8.13
CA PHE A 87 12.35 5.70 7.15
C PHE A 87 11.76 4.29 7.00
N PRO A 88 10.49 4.06 7.34
CA PRO A 88 9.87 2.75 7.21
C PRO A 88 9.48 2.47 5.75
N VAL A 89 9.91 1.31 5.25
CA VAL A 89 9.47 0.70 4.00
C VAL A 89 8.78 -0.61 4.36
N THR A 90 7.47 -0.66 4.27
CA THR A 90 6.71 -1.88 4.55
C THR A 90 6.48 -2.65 3.26
N LEU A 91 7.07 -3.83 3.17
CA LEU A 91 6.74 -4.79 2.12
C LEU A 91 5.56 -5.61 2.60
N GLY A 92 4.41 -5.43 1.98
CA GLY A 92 3.19 -6.09 2.43
C GLY A 92 2.88 -7.38 1.68
N GLY A 93 2.08 -8.21 2.32
CA GLY A 93 1.33 -9.25 1.67
C GLY A 93 0.13 -8.64 0.95
N ASP A 94 -1.08 -8.86 1.48
CA ASP A 94 -2.26 -8.15 0.96
C ASP A 94 -2.35 -6.71 1.50
N HIS A 95 -3.12 -5.86 0.83
CA HIS A 95 -3.15 -4.42 1.09
C HIS A 95 -3.77 -4.01 2.44
N VAL A 96 -4.40 -4.94 3.19
CA VAL A 96 -4.96 -4.61 4.53
C VAL A 96 -3.88 -4.18 5.53
N ILE A 97 -2.61 -4.51 5.29
CA ILE A 97 -1.47 -4.12 6.15
C ILE A 97 -1.27 -2.61 6.22
N ALA A 98 -1.69 -1.88 5.19
CA ALA A 98 -1.55 -0.43 5.12
C ALA A 98 -2.33 0.29 6.23
N ILE A 99 -3.34 -0.34 6.84
CA ILE A 99 -4.00 0.20 8.03
C ILE A 99 -2.96 0.45 9.14
N ALA A 100 -2.08 -0.51 9.36
CA ALA A 100 -1.06 -0.42 10.41
C ALA A 100 0.05 0.57 10.04
N SER A 101 0.63 0.45 8.84
CA SER A 101 1.78 1.25 8.40
C SER A 101 1.44 2.74 8.27
N ALA A 102 0.31 3.07 7.61
CA ALA A 102 -0.11 4.44 7.43
C ALA A 102 -0.55 5.08 8.76
N LEU A 103 -1.33 4.36 9.60
CA LEU A 103 -1.75 4.91 10.90
C LEU A 103 -0.59 5.07 11.89
N ALA A 104 0.46 4.24 11.82
CA ALA A 104 1.68 4.46 12.58
C ALA A 104 2.41 5.74 12.12
N SER A 105 2.44 6.00 10.82
CA SER A 105 3.08 7.18 10.24
C SER A 105 2.38 8.47 10.65
N ILE A 106 1.05 8.56 10.52
CA ILE A 106 0.31 9.75 10.95
C ILE A 106 0.34 9.96 12.47
N ASN A 107 0.53 8.92 13.25
CA ASN A 107 0.69 9.05 14.70
C ASN A 107 1.94 9.88 15.06
N LYS A 108 3.03 9.76 14.31
CA LYS A 108 4.26 10.55 14.46
C LYS A 108 4.11 11.97 13.94
N TYR A 109 3.66 12.11 12.69
CA TYR A 109 3.69 13.38 11.96
C TYR A 109 2.39 14.20 12.10
N LYS A 110 1.34 13.60 12.65
CA LYS A 110 0.02 14.17 13.02
C LYS A 110 -0.84 14.68 11.87
N ASN A 111 -0.29 15.36 10.88
CA ASN A 111 -1.02 15.89 9.74
C ASN A 111 -0.34 15.41 8.46
N MET A 112 -0.82 14.31 7.90
CA MET A 112 -0.24 13.71 6.69
C MET A 112 -1.27 13.60 5.57
N GLY A 113 -0.78 13.71 4.34
CA GLY A 113 -1.52 13.25 3.17
C GLY A 113 -1.12 11.83 2.78
N ILE A 114 -1.89 11.25 1.87
CA ILE A 114 -1.68 9.87 1.42
C ILE A 114 -1.95 9.73 -0.07
N ILE A 115 -1.09 8.99 -0.77
CA ILE A 115 -1.29 8.58 -2.16
C ILE A 115 -1.39 7.06 -2.21
N TRP A 116 -2.50 6.58 -2.75
CA TRP A 116 -2.84 5.19 -2.96
C TRP A 116 -2.62 4.86 -4.43
N VAL A 117 -1.46 4.28 -4.78
CA VAL A 117 -1.12 3.90 -6.15
C VAL A 117 -1.67 2.50 -6.38
N ASP A 118 -2.81 2.38 -7.06
CA ASP A 118 -3.62 1.17 -7.05
C ASP A 118 -4.59 1.13 -8.24
N ALA A 119 -4.96 -0.07 -8.68
CA ALA A 119 -6.07 -0.28 -9.60
C ALA A 119 -7.44 -0.09 -8.94
N HIS A 120 -7.52 -0.39 -7.63
CA HIS A 120 -8.75 -0.41 -6.84
C HIS A 120 -8.90 0.86 -5.99
N GLY A 121 -10.06 1.02 -5.39
CA GLY A 121 -10.33 2.13 -4.47
C GLY A 121 -9.94 1.83 -3.04
N ASP A 122 -10.08 0.56 -2.65
CA ASP A 122 -9.94 0.07 -1.28
C ASP A 122 -10.71 0.89 -0.24
N TYR A 123 -11.80 1.47 -0.74
CA TYR A 123 -12.67 2.41 -0.02
C TYR A 123 -14.05 1.81 0.30
N ASN A 124 -14.15 0.48 0.21
CA ASN A 124 -15.34 -0.22 0.66
C ASN A 124 -15.50 -0.13 2.19
N THR A 125 -16.73 -0.32 2.62
CA THR A 125 -17.11 -0.51 4.03
C THR A 125 -17.64 -1.93 4.21
N PHE A 126 -17.92 -2.34 5.45
CA PHE A 126 -18.66 -3.58 5.68
C PHE A 126 -20.05 -3.61 5.05
N ALA A 127 -20.63 -2.44 4.77
CA ALA A 127 -21.93 -2.33 4.11
C ALA A 127 -21.84 -2.46 2.58
N THR A 128 -20.75 -2.01 1.97
CA THR A 128 -20.61 -1.94 0.51
C THR A 128 -19.80 -3.09 -0.09
N THR A 129 -18.87 -3.69 0.66
CA THR A 129 -18.06 -4.80 0.14
C THR A 129 -18.92 -5.96 -0.37
N GLN A 130 -18.68 -6.36 -1.59
CA GLN A 130 -19.39 -7.50 -2.22
C GLN A 130 -18.72 -8.83 -1.85
N SER A 131 -17.39 -8.87 -1.83
CA SER A 131 -16.60 -10.06 -1.58
C SER A 131 -16.44 -10.40 -0.09
N GLY A 132 -16.49 -9.39 0.79
CA GLY A 132 -16.10 -9.50 2.19
C GLY A 132 -14.58 -9.64 2.39
N ASN A 133 -13.77 -9.43 1.37
CA ASN A 133 -12.32 -9.34 1.49
C ASN A 133 -11.93 -8.03 2.17
N LEU A 134 -11.18 -8.12 3.26
CA LEU A 134 -10.84 -6.96 4.07
C LEU A 134 -9.79 -6.06 3.43
N HIS A 135 -9.00 -6.57 2.47
CA HIS A 135 -8.03 -5.76 1.76
C HIS A 135 -8.67 -4.68 0.87
N GLY A 136 -9.95 -4.78 0.52
CA GLY A 136 -10.69 -3.73 -0.19
C GLY A 136 -11.27 -2.62 0.70
N LEU A 137 -10.89 -2.55 2.00
CA LEU A 137 -11.40 -1.57 2.96
C LEU A 137 -10.33 -0.63 3.56
N PRO A 138 -9.01 -0.90 3.46
CA PRO A 138 -8.02 -0.21 4.27
C PRO A 138 -8.00 1.30 4.05
N TYR A 139 -8.22 1.78 2.85
CA TYR A 139 -8.19 3.21 2.57
C TYR A 139 -9.37 3.96 3.23
N ALA A 140 -10.56 3.38 3.26
CA ALA A 140 -11.68 3.92 4.02
C ALA A 140 -11.39 3.95 5.53
N VAL A 141 -10.67 2.95 6.04
CA VAL A 141 -10.26 2.88 7.46
C VAL A 141 -9.26 3.98 7.79
N ILE A 142 -8.21 4.13 6.99
CA ILE A 142 -7.11 5.09 7.19
C ILE A 142 -7.62 6.54 7.18
N THR A 143 -8.65 6.83 6.39
CA THR A 143 -9.31 8.14 6.33
C THR A 143 -10.43 8.32 7.37
N GLY A 144 -10.71 7.30 8.18
CA GLY A 144 -11.73 7.34 9.23
C GLY A 144 -13.18 7.23 8.75
N TYR A 145 -13.37 6.88 7.47
CA TYR A 145 -14.70 6.65 6.89
C TYR A 145 -15.31 5.33 7.39
N GLU A 146 -14.53 4.24 7.41
CA GLU A 146 -14.90 2.96 8.04
C GLU A 146 -14.04 2.72 9.29
N LYS A 147 -14.66 2.58 10.46
CA LYS A 147 -13.94 2.44 11.74
C LYS A 147 -14.05 1.06 12.38
N GLN A 148 -14.96 0.22 11.92
CA GLN A 148 -15.20 -1.08 12.55
C GLN A 148 -14.05 -2.09 12.33
N LEU A 149 -13.16 -1.84 11.36
CA LEU A 149 -11.97 -2.67 11.11
C LEU A 149 -10.79 -2.29 12.01
N LEU A 150 -10.91 -1.25 12.82
CA LEU A 150 -9.86 -0.87 13.75
C LEU A 150 -9.91 -1.75 14.99
N ALA A 151 -8.77 -2.32 15.33
CA ALA A 151 -8.52 -2.78 16.68
C ALA A 151 -8.25 -1.58 17.61
N ASP A 152 -8.21 -1.82 18.94
CA ASP A 152 -7.95 -0.76 19.94
C ASP A 152 -6.52 -0.18 19.91
N PHE A 153 -5.74 -0.44 18.84
CA PHE A 153 -4.36 0.03 18.73
C PHE A 153 -4.23 1.48 18.25
N HIS A 154 -5.29 2.06 17.65
CA HIS A 154 -5.26 3.39 17.08
C HIS A 154 -6.05 4.39 17.90
N ASN A 155 -5.48 5.56 18.16
CA ASN A 155 -6.01 6.61 19.03
C ASN A 155 -6.90 7.66 18.33
N GLY A 156 -7.29 7.41 17.08
CA GLY A 156 -8.25 8.24 16.35
C GLY A 156 -7.67 9.39 15.52
N ASN A 157 -6.36 9.38 15.23
CA ASN A 157 -5.77 10.32 14.27
C ASN A 157 -5.84 9.72 12.85
N PHE A 158 -6.63 10.30 11.95
CA PHE A 158 -6.88 9.80 10.59
C PHE A 158 -6.36 10.77 9.54
N TYR A 159 -6.09 10.24 8.34
CA TYR A 159 -5.78 11.07 7.18
C TYR A 159 -7.01 11.88 6.75
N ASN A 160 -6.79 13.16 6.43
CA ASN A 160 -7.86 13.97 5.87
C ASN A 160 -8.18 13.50 4.44
N PRO A 161 -9.43 13.11 4.13
CA PRO A 161 -9.79 12.67 2.79
C PRO A 161 -9.49 13.68 1.68
N HIS A 162 -9.48 14.98 1.98
CA HIS A 162 -9.11 16.02 1.00
C HIS A 162 -7.60 16.04 0.69
N ASN A 163 -6.77 15.38 1.49
CA ASN A 163 -5.35 15.15 1.24
C ASN A 163 -5.07 13.67 0.87
N ALA A 164 -6.11 12.95 0.45
CA ALA A 164 -6.07 11.55 0.05
C ALA A 164 -6.32 11.42 -1.45
N VAL A 165 -5.44 10.70 -2.16
CA VAL A 165 -5.49 10.54 -3.61
C VAL A 165 -5.36 9.07 -3.99
N ILE A 166 -6.27 8.56 -4.82
CA ILE A 166 -6.14 7.28 -5.54
C ILE A 166 -5.48 7.62 -6.89
N LEU A 167 -4.37 6.97 -7.21
CA LEU A 167 -3.61 7.16 -8.46
C LEU A 167 -3.55 5.85 -9.23
N GLY A 168 -4.32 5.75 -10.30
CA GLY A 168 -4.39 4.56 -11.17
C GLY A 168 -5.73 3.81 -11.08
N GLY A 169 -6.68 4.29 -10.26
CA GLY A 169 -7.95 3.62 -10.04
C GLY A 169 -8.73 3.39 -11.35
N ARG A 170 -9.20 2.16 -11.54
CA ARG A 170 -9.95 1.74 -12.73
C ARG A 170 -10.95 0.61 -12.49
N ASP A 171 -10.75 -0.14 -11.42
CA ASP A 171 -11.65 -1.23 -10.99
C ASP A 171 -12.25 -0.85 -9.63
N ILE A 172 -13.23 0.05 -9.70
CA ILE A 172 -13.91 0.63 -8.54
C ILE A 172 -15.31 0.04 -8.47
N ASP A 173 -15.67 -0.56 -7.34
CA ASP A 173 -17.00 -1.13 -7.14
C ASP A 173 -18.09 -0.04 -7.25
N GLU A 174 -19.25 -0.40 -7.83
CA GLU A 174 -20.38 0.54 -7.99
C GLU A 174 -20.85 1.15 -6.66
N LEU A 175 -20.80 0.38 -5.57
CA LEU A 175 -21.19 0.85 -4.24
C LEU A 175 -20.05 1.55 -3.47
N GLU A 176 -18.82 1.45 -3.97
CA GLU A 176 -17.64 2.08 -3.41
C GLU A 176 -17.43 3.51 -3.92
N LEU A 177 -17.72 3.75 -5.20
CA LEU A 177 -17.51 5.06 -5.83
C LEU A 177 -18.23 6.22 -5.10
N PRO A 178 -19.49 6.07 -4.61
CA PRO A 178 -20.10 7.06 -3.76
C PRO A 178 -19.34 7.35 -2.48
N ASN A 179 -18.77 6.34 -1.81
CA ASN A 179 -17.99 6.53 -0.59
C ASN A 179 -16.75 7.40 -0.85
N ILE A 180 -16.03 7.14 -1.93
CA ILE A 180 -14.85 7.92 -2.36
C ILE A 180 -15.24 9.38 -2.59
N THR A 181 -16.33 9.59 -3.33
CA THR A 181 -16.81 10.93 -3.70
C THR A 181 -17.31 11.72 -2.50
N ASP A 182 -18.13 11.10 -1.66
CA ASP A 182 -18.74 11.74 -0.47
C ASP A 182 -17.68 12.08 0.59
N ALA A 183 -16.63 11.27 0.70
CA ALA A 183 -15.49 11.55 1.57
C ALA A 183 -14.63 12.73 1.08
N GLY A 184 -14.63 13.00 -0.22
CA GLY A 184 -13.79 14.03 -0.84
C GLY A 184 -12.38 13.54 -1.23
N VAL A 185 -12.20 12.22 -1.38
CA VAL A 185 -10.96 11.62 -1.90
C VAL A 185 -10.83 11.91 -3.39
N THR A 186 -9.65 12.28 -3.83
CA THR A 186 -9.39 12.52 -5.25
C THR A 186 -9.08 11.23 -5.98
N LEU A 187 -9.84 10.90 -7.01
CA LEU A 187 -9.56 9.79 -7.91
C LEU A 187 -8.89 10.30 -9.20
N ILE A 188 -7.66 9.85 -9.45
CA ILE A 188 -6.93 10.00 -10.71
C ILE A 188 -6.89 8.62 -11.37
N SER A 189 -7.61 8.46 -12.47
CA SER A 189 -7.76 7.17 -13.13
C SER A 189 -6.51 6.74 -13.93
N THR A 190 -6.43 5.45 -14.27
CA THR A 190 -5.44 4.96 -15.26
C THR A 190 -5.60 5.65 -16.61
N GLU A 191 -6.83 5.97 -17.04
CA GLU A 191 -7.09 6.71 -18.28
C GLU A 191 -6.48 8.13 -18.20
N ASP A 192 -6.56 8.81 -17.06
CA ASP A 192 -5.90 10.10 -16.86
C ASP A 192 -4.37 9.97 -16.97
N ILE A 193 -3.79 8.91 -16.42
CA ILE A 193 -2.34 8.65 -16.52
C ILE A 193 -1.94 8.47 -17.99
N HIS A 194 -2.66 7.64 -18.74
CA HIS A 194 -2.38 7.43 -20.17
C HIS A 194 -2.56 8.70 -21.00
N LYS A 195 -3.54 9.53 -20.67
CA LYS A 195 -3.86 10.75 -21.42
C LYS A 195 -2.93 11.91 -21.14
N TYR A 196 -2.58 12.12 -19.89
CA TYR A 196 -1.83 13.31 -19.45
C TYR A 196 -0.38 13.00 -19.06
N GLY A 197 -0.03 11.71 -18.97
CA GLY A 197 1.29 11.23 -18.59
C GLY A 197 1.44 11.00 -17.10
N ALA A 198 2.19 9.94 -16.72
CA ALA A 198 2.43 9.54 -15.35
C ALA A 198 3.08 10.65 -14.49
N GLU A 199 4.01 11.41 -15.08
CA GLU A 199 4.68 12.52 -14.38
C GLU A 199 3.69 13.62 -13.99
N ALA A 200 2.82 14.05 -14.91
CA ALA A 200 1.86 15.11 -14.64
C ALA A 200 0.83 14.68 -13.59
N MET A 201 0.37 13.42 -13.68
CA MET A 201 -0.63 12.89 -12.74
C MET A 201 -0.04 12.64 -11.34
N PHE A 202 1.19 12.16 -11.24
CA PHE A 202 1.88 12.05 -9.96
C PHE A 202 2.15 13.44 -9.34
N LYS A 203 2.58 14.44 -10.12
CA LYS A 203 2.75 15.81 -9.63
C LYS A 203 1.44 16.40 -9.09
N LYS A 204 0.32 16.14 -9.75
CA LYS A 204 -1.00 16.52 -9.26
C LYS A 204 -1.35 15.80 -7.95
N ALA A 205 -1.09 14.49 -7.87
CA ALA A 205 -1.34 13.71 -6.67
C ALA A 205 -0.53 14.20 -5.46
N ILE A 206 0.77 14.45 -5.65
CA ILE A 206 1.64 14.93 -4.56
C ILE A 206 1.29 16.36 -4.12
N GLU A 207 0.88 17.24 -5.05
CA GLU A 207 0.42 18.58 -4.73
C GLU A 207 -0.82 18.55 -3.83
N ILE A 208 -1.80 17.69 -4.13
CA ILE A 208 -3.01 17.52 -3.32
C ILE A 208 -2.64 16.91 -1.96
N ALA A 209 -1.89 15.82 -1.93
CA ALA A 209 -1.56 15.11 -0.71
C ALA A 209 -0.68 15.94 0.24
N SER A 210 0.24 16.75 -0.29
CA SER A 210 1.14 17.58 0.53
C SER A 210 0.58 18.95 0.91
N ASN A 211 -0.61 19.31 0.45
CA ASN A 211 -1.17 20.63 0.68
C ASN A 211 -1.51 20.85 2.16
N GLY A 212 -0.68 21.63 2.84
CA GLY A 212 -0.84 21.95 4.26
C GLY A 212 -0.58 20.77 5.21
N THR A 213 0.18 19.75 4.77
CA THR A 213 0.53 18.57 5.55
C THR A 213 2.00 18.56 5.96
N ASP A 214 2.35 17.78 7.00
CA ASP A 214 3.72 17.61 7.49
C ASP A 214 4.51 16.56 6.69
N GLY A 215 3.84 15.85 5.79
CA GLY A 215 4.42 14.84 4.92
C GLY A 215 3.36 13.96 4.28
N VAL A 216 3.81 13.05 3.43
CA VAL A 216 2.95 12.13 2.67
C VAL A 216 3.36 10.69 2.94
N HIS A 217 2.38 9.82 3.11
CA HIS A 217 2.54 8.37 3.02
C HIS A 217 2.20 7.92 1.59
N ILE A 218 2.96 6.99 1.03
CA ILE A 218 2.64 6.36 -0.24
C ILE A 218 2.43 4.87 -0.03
N SER A 219 1.28 4.36 -0.44
CA SER A 219 1.02 2.92 -0.53
C SER A 219 0.95 2.53 -2.00
N TYR A 220 1.83 1.62 -2.42
CA TYR A 220 2.01 1.20 -3.81
C TYR A 220 1.56 -0.24 -3.97
N ASP A 221 0.42 -0.45 -4.62
CA ASP A 221 -0.04 -1.77 -5.04
C ASP A 221 0.53 -2.14 -6.42
N LEU A 222 1.05 -3.34 -6.55
CA LEU A 222 1.60 -3.85 -7.81
C LEU A 222 0.52 -4.10 -8.86
N ASP A 223 -0.74 -4.23 -8.47
CA ASP A 223 -1.86 -4.46 -9.39
C ASP A 223 -2.29 -3.21 -10.17
N VAL A 224 -1.74 -2.03 -9.83
CA VAL A 224 -1.87 -0.84 -10.67
C VAL A 224 -1.31 -1.08 -12.07
N ILE A 225 -0.32 -1.96 -12.20
CA ILE A 225 0.29 -2.37 -13.48
C ILE A 225 -0.64 -3.35 -14.21
N ASP A 226 -0.65 -3.27 -15.55
CA ASP A 226 -1.46 -4.20 -16.36
C ASP A 226 -1.05 -5.67 -16.10
N PRO A 227 -1.99 -6.60 -15.85
CA PRO A 227 -1.67 -8.00 -15.53
C PRO A 227 -1.03 -8.77 -16.68
N LYS A 228 -1.03 -8.26 -17.92
CA LYS A 228 -0.20 -8.80 -19.00
C LYS A 228 1.27 -8.58 -18.78
N ILE A 229 1.63 -7.62 -17.93
CA ILE A 229 3.00 -7.22 -17.58
C ILE A 229 3.37 -7.75 -16.21
N ALA A 230 2.51 -7.56 -15.19
CA ALA A 230 2.69 -7.98 -13.81
C ALA A 230 1.56 -8.94 -13.38
N PRO A 231 1.60 -10.22 -13.79
CA PRO A 231 0.52 -11.17 -13.52
C PRO A 231 0.47 -11.72 -12.09
N GLY A 232 1.55 -11.55 -11.31
CA GLY A 232 1.71 -12.16 -10.00
C GLY A 232 1.06 -11.35 -8.87
N VAL A 233 -0.20 -11.00 -9.00
CA VAL A 233 -1.01 -10.30 -8.02
C VAL A 233 -2.29 -11.07 -7.70
N SER A 234 -2.86 -10.88 -6.50
CA SER A 234 -4.02 -11.67 -6.06
C SER A 234 -5.32 -11.30 -6.78
N ILE A 235 -5.55 -10.03 -7.06
CA ILE A 235 -6.76 -9.51 -7.72
C ILE A 235 -6.34 -8.63 -8.91
N PRO A 236 -6.07 -9.24 -10.08
CA PRO A 236 -5.60 -8.49 -11.24
C PRO A 236 -6.73 -7.70 -11.91
N ALA A 237 -6.48 -6.42 -12.22
CA ALA A 237 -7.35 -5.55 -12.99
C ALA A 237 -6.74 -5.22 -14.36
N THR A 238 -7.49 -5.42 -15.45
CA THR A 238 -7.01 -5.17 -16.83
C THR A 238 -6.91 -3.69 -17.15
N HIS A 239 -6.18 -3.34 -18.24
CA HIS A 239 -5.97 -1.96 -18.69
C HIS A 239 -5.19 -1.09 -17.70
N GLY A 240 -4.21 -1.70 -17.02
CA GLY A 240 -3.33 -1.03 -16.09
C GLY A 240 -2.26 -0.15 -16.75
N ILE A 241 -1.47 0.51 -15.92
CA ILE A 241 -0.32 1.27 -16.40
C ILE A 241 0.76 0.32 -16.97
N ASN A 242 1.58 0.84 -17.89
CA ASN A 242 2.72 0.11 -18.42
C ASN A 242 3.97 0.27 -17.54
N LEU A 243 5.07 -0.44 -17.89
CA LEU A 243 6.31 -0.39 -17.10
C LEU A 243 6.97 0.98 -17.09
N ASP A 244 6.93 1.71 -18.18
CA ASP A 244 7.56 3.04 -18.27
C ASP A 244 6.83 4.02 -17.33
N GLU A 245 5.50 3.93 -17.27
CA GLU A 245 4.66 4.71 -16.35
C GLU A 245 4.92 4.32 -14.89
N ALA A 246 4.97 3.01 -14.60
CA ALA A 246 5.24 2.49 -13.26
C ALA A 246 6.64 2.91 -12.76
N TYR A 247 7.66 2.78 -13.59
CA TYR A 247 9.02 3.18 -13.27
C TYR A 247 9.17 4.70 -13.14
N LYS A 248 8.44 5.47 -13.97
CA LYS A 248 8.41 6.93 -13.83
C LYS A 248 7.82 7.37 -12.49
N ILE A 249 6.72 6.74 -12.06
CA ILE A 249 6.13 6.99 -10.73
C ILE A 249 7.15 6.65 -9.63
N ALA A 250 7.84 5.51 -9.73
CA ALA A 250 8.86 5.09 -8.77
C ALA A 250 10.03 6.10 -8.66
N ASP A 251 10.52 6.59 -9.80
CA ASP A 251 11.58 7.61 -9.85
C ASP A 251 11.15 8.94 -9.21
N LEU A 252 9.89 9.34 -9.41
CA LEU A 252 9.32 10.55 -8.79
C LEU A 252 9.09 10.38 -7.29
N ILE A 253 8.70 9.19 -6.83
CA ILE A 253 8.63 8.86 -5.39
C ILE A 253 10.02 9.03 -4.76
N SER A 254 11.08 8.55 -5.41
CA SER A 254 12.46 8.71 -4.95
C SER A 254 12.83 10.18 -4.73
N GLU A 255 12.45 11.06 -5.68
CA GLU A 255 12.66 12.50 -5.54
C GLU A 255 11.97 13.06 -4.30
N LYS A 256 10.72 12.61 -4.05
CA LYS A 256 9.90 13.08 -2.91
C LYS A 256 10.34 12.52 -1.55
N ILE A 257 10.99 11.37 -1.53
CA ILE A 257 11.70 10.89 -0.34
C ILE A 257 12.95 11.74 -0.07
N SER A 258 13.70 12.05 -1.13
CA SER A 258 14.94 12.85 -1.05
C SER A 258 14.69 14.28 -0.57
N ASP A 259 13.60 14.92 -0.99
CA ASP A 259 13.20 16.26 -0.52
C ASP A 259 12.38 16.26 0.78
N GLU A 260 12.25 15.09 1.41
CA GLU A 260 11.54 14.85 2.66
C GLU A 260 10.01 15.08 2.62
N THR A 261 9.40 15.21 1.47
CA THR A 261 7.94 15.26 1.34
C THR A 261 7.30 13.92 1.71
N VAL A 262 7.87 12.79 1.21
CA VAL A 262 7.41 11.44 1.58
C VAL A 262 8.12 10.96 2.84
N LYS A 263 7.35 10.44 3.79
CA LYS A 263 7.81 10.03 5.14
C LYS A 263 7.76 8.54 5.38
N SER A 264 6.98 7.80 4.61
CA SER A 264 6.83 6.34 4.72
C SER A 264 6.28 5.75 3.42
N LEU A 265 6.53 4.46 3.21
CA LEU A 265 6.18 3.75 1.98
C LEU A 265 5.69 2.34 2.28
N ASP A 266 4.66 1.90 1.55
CA ASP A 266 4.29 0.49 1.42
C ASP A 266 4.45 0.03 -0.03
N LEU A 267 4.84 -1.23 -0.25
CA LEU A 267 4.80 -1.94 -1.53
C LEU A 267 4.11 -3.29 -1.29
N VAL A 268 2.98 -3.53 -1.95
CA VAL A 268 2.06 -4.62 -1.58
C VAL A 268 1.60 -5.47 -2.76
N GLU A 269 0.90 -6.56 -2.45
CA GLU A 269 0.15 -7.46 -3.33
C GLU A 269 0.99 -8.33 -4.27
N LEU A 270 2.33 -8.42 -4.11
CA LEU A 270 3.06 -9.49 -4.80
C LEU A 270 2.57 -10.86 -4.31
N ASN A 271 2.09 -11.68 -5.24
CA ASN A 271 1.72 -13.06 -4.97
C ASN A 271 2.63 -14.05 -5.72
N PRO A 272 3.71 -14.55 -5.09
CA PRO A 272 4.65 -15.47 -5.73
C PRO A 272 4.05 -16.79 -6.21
N LEU A 273 2.91 -17.23 -5.64
CA LEU A 273 2.24 -18.45 -6.10
C LEU A 273 1.54 -18.29 -7.46
N LEU A 274 1.24 -17.05 -7.85
CA LEU A 274 0.64 -16.70 -9.13
C LEU A 274 1.66 -16.16 -10.13
N ASP A 275 2.88 -15.87 -9.68
CA ASP A 275 3.93 -15.21 -10.45
C ASP A 275 4.84 -16.21 -11.18
N LYS A 276 4.37 -16.67 -12.33
CA LYS A 276 5.17 -17.57 -13.17
C LYS A 276 6.47 -16.88 -13.62
N ASP A 277 7.58 -17.60 -13.53
CA ASP A 277 8.92 -17.14 -13.92
C ASP A 277 9.40 -15.88 -13.14
N LYS A 278 8.76 -15.55 -12.01
CA LYS A 278 9.09 -14.43 -11.15
C LYS A 278 9.09 -13.08 -11.90
N VAL A 279 8.14 -12.88 -12.78
CA VAL A 279 8.07 -11.67 -13.60
C VAL A 279 7.69 -10.47 -12.76
N THR A 280 6.63 -10.59 -11.95
CA THR A 280 6.15 -9.52 -11.08
C THR A 280 7.11 -9.26 -9.92
N GLU A 281 7.74 -10.31 -9.36
CA GLU A 281 8.78 -10.19 -8.34
C GLU A 281 9.95 -9.32 -8.83
N LYS A 282 10.45 -9.56 -10.05
CA LYS A 282 11.53 -8.75 -10.65
C LYS A 282 11.11 -7.30 -10.86
N ILE A 283 9.87 -7.07 -11.27
CA ILE A 283 9.30 -5.71 -11.42
C ILE A 283 9.21 -5.02 -10.06
N ALA A 284 8.71 -5.69 -9.03
CA ALA A 284 8.62 -5.17 -7.68
C ALA A 284 9.98 -4.78 -7.10
N VAL A 285 10.99 -5.64 -7.28
CA VAL A 285 12.38 -5.37 -6.89
C VAL A 285 12.94 -4.15 -7.63
N GLU A 286 12.68 -4.02 -8.94
CA GLU A 286 13.15 -2.87 -9.72
C GLU A 286 12.43 -1.57 -9.31
N ILE A 287 11.12 -1.61 -9.03
CA ILE A 287 10.36 -0.48 -8.48
C ILE A 287 10.97 -0.04 -7.15
N LEU A 288 11.21 -0.97 -6.23
CA LEU A 288 11.80 -0.64 -4.93
C LEU A 288 13.21 -0.06 -5.07
N LYS A 289 14.03 -0.59 -5.96
CA LYS A 289 15.36 -0.04 -6.25
C LYS A 289 15.28 1.40 -6.75
N ARG A 290 14.36 1.69 -7.67
CA ARG A 290 14.16 3.05 -8.20
C ARG A 290 13.70 4.00 -7.12
N ILE A 291 12.73 3.60 -6.31
CA ILE A 291 12.22 4.38 -5.17
C ILE A 291 13.36 4.74 -4.20
N LEU A 292 14.25 3.81 -3.92
CA LEU A 292 15.35 3.99 -2.97
C LEU A 292 16.67 4.48 -3.62
N SER A 293 16.70 4.80 -4.91
CA SER A 293 17.94 5.07 -5.67
C SER A 293 18.62 6.39 -5.34
N LYS A 294 17.85 7.44 -5.08
CA LYS A 294 18.37 8.82 -4.90
C LYS A 294 18.73 9.17 -3.45
N ILE A 295 18.91 8.16 -2.63
CA ILE A 295 19.05 8.32 -1.20
C ILE A 295 20.45 8.00 -0.73
#